data_3982de07b0e94ba5b771b2094dcbfb77
#
_entry.id   3982de07b0e94ba5b771b2094dcbfb77
#
_cell.length_a   1.000
_cell.length_b   1.000
_cell.length_c   1.000
_cell.angle_alpha   90.00
_cell.angle_beta   90.00
_cell.angle_gamma   90.00
#
_symmetry.space_group_name_H-M   'P 1'
#
loop_
_entity.id
_entity.type
_entity.pdbx_description
1 polymer ?
#
loop_
_entity_poly.entity_id
_entity_poly.type
_entity_poly.pdbx_seq_one_letter_code
_entity_poly.pdbx_strand_id
1 'polypeptide(L)'
;MDSLDTQFNDLGDARRWTITYTVLVGINLLLILPFNFLVLRVRSLRDPSRRFLKWLKLAFLLFFTTLSLSLSALIIATCAVHNIPLTTTTLRATFHLSYLTELFRTLSAAATMVFLFELGPGIRHAVKGSLRNHDRLTRYWALFLFVAISALAIAYYGLMVDLNENYSNRLGQVDWFSFGGEAQKKSKTVRELVAATQIILFAAALMIVGVAGWTWMRRKVSVVGSVATMYLVAAFLNLISQTWNFAYAVKWLLLVDELQRPWVFVLQAILGWWMRGLLLIIGYLIAKRSTRRGGVWSVPVVHKGAAVPEASRYDGDYRMSQSTY
;
A
#
# COMPACT_ATOMS: atom_id res chain seq x y z
N MET A 1 23.87 7.48 40.31
CA MET A 1 22.68 6.62 40.46
C MET A 1 21.61 6.99 39.41
N ASP A 2 21.46 8.26 39.08
CA ASP A 2 20.43 8.76 38.14
C ASP A 2 20.55 8.27 36.69
N SER A 3 21.77 7.89 36.24
CA SER A 3 21.98 7.41 34.86
C SER A 3 21.52 5.98 34.64
N LEU A 4 21.51 5.14 35.66
CA LEU A 4 21.02 3.75 35.58
C LEU A 4 19.49 3.70 35.59
N ASP A 5 18.84 4.55 36.42
CA ASP A 5 17.38 4.62 36.49
C ASP A 5 16.75 5.16 35.21
N THR A 6 17.41 6.12 34.54
CA THR A 6 16.99 6.59 33.20
C THR A 6 17.12 5.51 32.15
N GLN A 7 18.20 4.70 32.12
CA GLN A 7 18.35 3.59 31.18
C GLN A 7 17.30 2.48 31.41
N PHE A 8 16.96 2.15 32.65
CA PHE A 8 15.93 1.14 32.94
C PHE A 8 14.53 1.62 32.58
N ASN A 9 14.21 2.90 32.76
CA ASN A 9 12.94 3.50 32.33
C ASN A 9 12.83 3.51 30.79
N ASP A 10 13.89 3.86 30.08
CA ASP A 10 13.92 3.85 28.60
C ASP A 10 13.74 2.44 28.03
N LEU A 11 14.32 1.40 28.64
CA LEU A 11 14.13 0.01 28.24
C LEU A 11 12.69 -0.48 28.49
N GLY A 12 12.09 -0.09 29.62
CA GLY A 12 10.69 -0.39 29.96
C GLY A 12 9.71 0.23 28.97
N ASP A 13 9.97 1.47 28.59
CA ASP A 13 9.16 2.19 27.61
C ASP A 13 9.33 1.62 26.21
N ALA A 14 10.55 1.33 25.77
CA ALA A 14 10.79 0.69 24.46
C ALA A 14 10.04 -0.64 24.33
N ARG A 15 9.99 -1.46 25.39
CA ARG A 15 9.26 -2.72 25.44
C ARG A 15 7.73 -2.51 25.27
N ARG A 16 7.14 -1.55 26.01
CA ARG A 16 5.71 -1.22 25.93
C ARG A 16 5.34 -0.78 24.50
N TRP A 17 6.13 0.07 23.88
CA TRP A 17 5.90 0.58 22.53
C TRP A 17 6.00 -0.52 21.48
N THR A 18 6.97 -1.45 21.61
CA THR A 18 7.12 -2.60 20.70
C THR A 18 5.91 -3.52 20.77
N ILE A 19 5.42 -3.83 21.97
CA ILE A 19 4.21 -4.64 22.15
C ILE A 19 3.00 -3.93 21.54
N THR A 20 2.81 -2.63 21.83
CA THR A 20 1.70 -1.85 21.28
C THR A 20 1.73 -1.85 19.75
N TYR A 21 2.91 -1.66 19.15
CA TYR A 21 3.07 -1.70 17.70
C TYR A 21 2.72 -3.07 17.14
N THR A 22 3.19 -4.16 17.75
CA THR A 22 2.89 -5.54 17.35
C THR A 22 1.39 -5.83 17.40
N VAL A 23 0.70 -5.40 18.46
CA VAL A 23 -0.74 -5.56 18.61
C VAL A 23 -1.49 -4.79 17.52
N LEU A 24 -1.12 -3.54 17.24
CA LEU A 24 -1.76 -2.72 16.22
C LEU A 24 -1.60 -3.33 14.81
N VAL A 25 -0.43 -3.88 14.49
CA VAL A 25 -0.19 -4.57 13.21
C VAL A 25 -1.01 -5.86 13.15
N GLY A 26 -1.08 -6.63 14.25
CA GLY A 26 -1.86 -7.85 14.34
C GLY A 26 -3.37 -7.61 14.14
N ILE A 27 -3.93 -6.59 14.79
CA ILE A 27 -5.34 -6.21 14.62
C ILE A 27 -5.61 -5.80 13.16
N ASN A 28 -4.71 -5.03 12.54
CA ASN A 28 -4.85 -4.64 11.14
C ASN A 28 -4.82 -5.85 10.20
N LEU A 29 -3.94 -6.83 10.45
CA LEU A 29 -3.89 -8.09 9.69
C LEU A 29 -5.22 -8.85 9.79
N LEU A 30 -5.76 -9.02 11.00
CA LEU A 30 -7.04 -9.69 11.24
C LEU A 30 -8.20 -8.98 10.53
N LEU A 31 -8.19 -7.66 10.52
CA LEU A 31 -9.20 -6.84 9.82
C LEU A 31 -9.11 -6.99 8.31
N ILE A 32 -7.91 -7.03 7.72
CA ILE A 32 -7.70 -7.12 6.28
C ILE A 32 -7.91 -8.53 5.74
N LEU A 33 -7.70 -9.57 6.54
CA LEU A 33 -7.82 -10.96 6.13
C LEU A 33 -9.14 -11.30 5.42
N PRO A 34 -10.33 -11.01 5.99
CA PRO A 34 -11.60 -11.31 5.32
C PRO A 34 -11.76 -10.52 4.01
N PHE A 35 -11.32 -9.26 3.96
CA PHE A 35 -11.41 -8.44 2.76
C PHE A 35 -10.49 -8.93 1.65
N ASN A 36 -9.33 -9.50 1.97
CA ASN A 36 -8.45 -10.11 0.98
C ASN A 36 -9.16 -11.26 0.25
N PHE A 37 -9.83 -12.16 0.98
CA PHE A 37 -10.62 -13.23 0.35
C PHE A 37 -11.84 -12.70 -0.43
N LEU A 38 -12.53 -11.72 0.12
CA LEU A 38 -13.71 -11.14 -0.52
C LEU A 38 -13.36 -10.41 -1.84
N VAL A 39 -12.24 -9.68 -1.89
CA VAL A 39 -11.83 -8.98 -3.11
C VAL A 39 -11.42 -9.94 -4.22
N LEU A 40 -10.82 -11.08 -3.87
CA LEU A 40 -10.45 -12.10 -4.86
C LEU A 40 -11.69 -12.71 -5.54
N ARG A 41 -12.81 -12.83 -4.82
CA ARG A 41 -14.10 -13.33 -5.35
C ARG A 41 -14.82 -12.33 -6.27
N VAL A 42 -14.46 -11.04 -6.24
CA VAL A 42 -15.05 -10.05 -7.16
C VAL A 42 -14.64 -10.39 -8.60
N ARG A 43 -15.60 -10.77 -9.43
CA ARG A 43 -15.36 -11.10 -10.85
C ARG A 43 -14.94 -9.86 -11.62
N SER A 44 -13.81 -9.97 -12.31
CA SER A 44 -13.40 -8.99 -13.31
C SER A 44 -14.20 -9.27 -14.58
N LEU A 45 -15.30 -8.56 -14.78
CA LEU A 45 -15.98 -8.55 -16.08
C LEU A 45 -15.01 -7.95 -17.11
N ARG A 46 -15.16 -8.33 -18.40
CA ARG A 46 -14.34 -7.80 -19.53
C ARG A 46 -14.55 -6.29 -19.78
N ASP A 47 -15.15 -5.58 -18.86
CA ASP A 47 -15.44 -4.15 -18.95
C ASP A 47 -14.16 -3.32 -18.75
N PRO A 48 -13.77 -2.46 -19.72
CA PRO A 48 -12.60 -1.61 -19.62
C PRO A 48 -12.65 -0.62 -18.45
N SER A 49 -13.84 -0.24 -17.96
CA SER A 49 -14.00 0.63 -16.79
C SER A 49 -13.59 -0.03 -15.47
N ARG A 50 -13.51 -1.37 -15.43
CA ARG A 50 -13.15 -2.16 -14.24
C ARG A 50 -11.69 -2.62 -14.17
N ARG A 51 -10.83 -2.10 -15.02
CA ARG A 51 -9.40 -2.49 -15.04
C ARG A 51 -8.70 -2.26 -13.70
N PHE A 52 -9.12 -1.28 -12.93
CA PHE A 52 -8.64 -0.99 -11.58
C PHE A 52 -8.74 -2.20 -10.63
N LEU A 53 -9.67 -3.14 -10.86
CA LEU A 53 -9.85 -4.33 -10.02
C LEU A 53 -8.60 -5.23 -9.97
N LYS A 54 -7.85 -5.34 -11.05
CA LYS A 54 -6.62 -6.14 -11.08
C LYS A 54 -5.59 -5.56 -10.11
N TRP A 55 -5.43 -4.25 -10.14
CA TRP A 55 -4.52 -3.54 -9.27
C TRP A 55 -4.98 -3.52 -7.82
N LEU A 56 -6.28 -3.42 -7.58
CA LEU A 56 -6.85 -3.55 -6.24
C LEU A 56 -6.58 -4.93 -5.64
N LYS A 57 -6.75 -6.01 -6.40
CA LYS A 57 -6.44 -7.38 -5.97
C LYS A 57 -4.96 -7.54 -5.67
N LEU A 58 -4.10 -7.03 -6.54
CA LEU A 58 -2.65 -7.06 -6.33
C LEU A 58 -2.27 -6.27 -5.08
N ALA A 59 -2.81 -5.06 -4.89
CA ALA A 59 -2.55 -4.23 -3.73
C ALA A 59 -2.97 -4.92 -2.41
N PHE A 60 -4.13 -5.57 -2.39
CA PHE A 60 -4.58 -6.35 -1.23
C PHE A 60 -3.65 -7.52 -0.93
N LEU A 61 -3.26 -8.30 -1.94
CA LEU A 61 -2.37 -9.44 -1.78
C LEU A 61 -1.01 -9.00 -1.24
N LEU A 62 -0.40 -7.99 -1.86
CA LEU A 62 0.89 -7.45 -1.43
C LEU A 62 0.82 -6.84 -0.03
N PHE A 63 -0.27 -6.14 0.30
CA PHE A 63 -0.46 -5.56 1.63
C PHE A 63 -0.64 -6.63 2.70
N PHE A 64 -1.43 -7.66 2.43
CA PHE A 64 -1.59 -8.81 3.33
C PHE A 64 -0.24 -9.52 3.57
N THR A 65 0.53 -9.78 2.52
CA THR A 65 1.88 -10.36 2.62
C THR A 65 2.79 -9.47 3.48
N THR A 66 2.75 -8.15 3.27
CA THR A 66 3.53 -7.19 4.05
C THR A 66 3.21 -7.25 5.53
N LEU A 67 1.91 -7.25 5.89
CA LEU A 67 1.46 -7.33 7.29
C LEU A 67 1.87 -8.65 7.93
N SER A 68 1.76 -9.77 7.20
CA SER A 68 2.15 -11.09 7.68
C SER A 68 3.65 -11.17 7.97
N LEU A 69 4.50 -10.70 7.04
CA LEU A 69 5.95 -10.66 7.22
C LEU A 69 6.35 -9.72 8.36
N SER A 70 5.73 -8.52 8.42
CA SER A 70 5.98 -7.57 9.50
C SER A 70 5.63 -8.14 10.87
N LEU A 71 4.45 -8.80 10.99
CA LEU A 71 4.05 -9.40 12.25
C LEU A 71 5.00 -10.52 12.67
N SER A 72 5.45 -11.36 11.74
CA SER A 72 6.43 -12.42 12.02
C SER A 72 7.76 -11.84 12.53
N ALA A 73 8.29 -10.79 11.87
CA ALA A 73 9.50 -10.11 12.30
C ALA A 73 9.34 -9.47 13.70
N LEU A 74 8.18 -8.84 13.97
CA LEU A 74 7.87 -8.19 15.24
C LEU A 74 7.71 -9.19 16.39
N ILE A 75 7.12 -10.36 16.15
CA ILE A 75 7.03 -11.42 17.16
C ILE A 75 8.43 -11.88 17.57
N ILE A 76 9.32 -12.13 16.60
CA ILE A 76 10.69 -12.52 16.87
C ILE A 76 11.43 -11.40 17.64
N ALA A 77 11.29 -10.15 17.22
CA ALA A 77 11.89 -9.00 17.91
C ALA A 77 11.35 -8.87 19.35
N THR A 78 10.07 -9.10 19.59
CA THR A 78 9.46 -9.09 20.92
C THR A 78 10.03 -10.20 21.80
N CYS A 79 10.24 -11.42 21.26
CA CYS A 79 10.91 -12.50 21.96
C CYS A 79 12.34 -12.14 22.36
N ALA A 80 13.08 -11.47 21.49
CA ALA A 80 14.43 -10.98 21.76
C ALA A 80 14.48 -10.00 22.95
N VAL A 81 13.53 -9.04 22.97
CA VAL A 81 13.41 -8.04 24.07
C VAL A 81 13.04 -8.69 25.40
N HIS A 82 12.43 -9.89 25.39
CA HIS A 82 12.11 -10.66 26.60
C HIS A 82 13.24 -11.60 27.07
N ASN A 83 14.45 -11.41 26.57
CA ASN A 83 15.63 -12.23 26.91
C ASN A 83 15.44 -13.73 26.61
N ILE A 84 14.58 -14.05 25.65
CA ILE A 84 14.48 -15.41 25.13
C ILE A 84 15.72 -15.63 24.24
N PRO A 85 16.59 -16.62 24.52
CA PRO A 85 17.80 -16.82 23.75
C PRO A 85 17.46 -17.12 22.29
N LEU A 86 17.83 -16.21 21.41
CA LEU A 86 17.68 -16.39 19.97
C LEU A 86 18.98 -16.93 19.39
N THR A 87 18.85 -17.90 18.49
CA THR A 87 20.00 -18.37 17.71
C THR A 87 20.45 -17.29 16.72
N THR A 88 21.72 -17.29 16.33
CA THR A 88 22.25 -16.40 15.29
C THR A 88 21.47 -16.54 13.97
N THR A 89 21.02 -17.77 13.66
CA THR A 89 20.18 -18.05 12.50
C THR A 89 18.82 -17.34 12.58
N THR A 90 18.18 -17.34 13.75
CA THR A 90 16.89 -16.64 13.95
C THR A 90 17.05 -15.13 13.80
N LEU A 91 18.11 -14.56 14.34
CA LEU A 91 18.42 -13.14 14.21
C LEU A 91 18.62 -12.75 12.74
N ARG A 92 19.38 -13.56 11.99
CA ARG A 92 19.60 -13.36 10.55
C ARG A 92 18.29 -13.43 9.76
N ALA A 93 17.43 -14.40 10.07
CA ALA A 93 16.11 -14.53 9.46
C ALA A 93 15.22 -13.28 9.71
N THR A 94 15.33 -12.67 10.90
CA THR A 94 14.58 -11.44 11.23
C THR A 94 14.99 -10.27 10.35
N PHE A 95 16.26 -10.11 10.04
CA PHE A 95 16.73 -9.07 9.12
C PHE A 95 16.18 -9.28 7.71
N HIS A 96 16.25 -10.51 7.19
CA HIS A 96 15.69 -10.82 5.86
C HIS A 96 14.17 -10.60 5.81
N LEU A 97 13.44 -10.99 6.86
CA LEU A 97 11.99 -10.71 6.97
C LEU A 97 11.70 -9.20 6.95
N SER A 98 12.51 -8.40 7.64
CA SER A 98 12.36 -6.93 7.66
C SER A 98 12.60 -6.32 6.28
N TYR A 99 13.63 -6.78 5.55
CA TYR A 99 13.90 -6.30 4.18
C TYR A 99 12.82 -6.70 3.19
N LEU A 100 12.32 -7.93 3.29
CA LEU A 100 11.18 -8.40 2.50
C LEU A 100 9.92 -7.61 2.83
N THR A 101 9.68 -7.32 4.10
CA THR A 101 8.54 -6.47 4.53
C THR A 101 8.60 -5.11 3.84
N GLU A 102 9.77 -4.46 3.81
CA GLU A 102 9.93 -3.15 3.17
C GLU A 102 9.74 -3.23 1.66
N LEU A 103 10.26 -4.26 1.00
CA LEU A 103 10.04 -4.52 -0.43
C LEU A 103 8.55 -4.65 -0.74
N PHE A 104 7.84 -5.55 -0.05
CA PHE A 104 6.41 -5.77 -0.27
C PHE A 104 5.57 -4.55 0.13
N ARG A 105 5.96 -3.80 1.15
CA ARG A 105 5.34 -2.54 1.55
C ARG A 105 5.37 -1.51 0.43
N THR A 106 6.52 -1.37 -0.21
CA THR A 106 6.74 -0.44 -1.32
C THR A 106 5.97 -0.87 -2.57
N LEU A 107 6.01 -2.16 -2.92
CA LEU A 107 5.25 -2.71 -4.04
C LEU A 107 3.72 -2.58 -3.82
N SER A 108 3.25 -2.79 -2.58
CA SER A 108 1.84 -2.58 -2.22
C SER A 108 1.44 -1.10 -2.38
N ALA A 109 2.32 -0.16 -1.97
CA ALA A 109 2.08 1.27 -2.17
C ALA A 109 1.99 1.63 -3.66
N ALA A 110 2.91 1.11 -4.47
CA ALA A 110 2.92 1.31 -5.92
C ALA A 110 1.66 0.73 -6.59
N ALA A 111 1.25 -0.49 -6.23
CA ALA A 111 0.02 -1.10 -6.73
C ALA A 111 -1.24 -0.31 -6.32
N THR A 112 -1.29 0.19 -5.08
CA THR A 112 -2.36 1.06 -4.58
C THR A 112 -2.43 2.37 -5.36
N MET A 113 -1.29 2.96 -5.68
CA MET A 113 -1.19 4.16 -6.51
C MET A 113 -1.80 3.92 -7.90
N VAL A 114 -1.42 2.83 -8.59
CA VAL A 114 -1.99 2.51 -9.92
C VAL A 114 -3.49 2.24 -9.82
N PHE A 115 -3.93 1.52 -8.80
CA PHE A 115 -5.35 1.30 -8.53
C PHE A 115 -6.12 2.64 -8.46
N LEU A 116 -5.64 3.61 -7.69
CA LEU A 116 -6.28 4.91 -7.54
C LEU A 116 -6.23 5.74 -8.82
N PHE A 117 -5.12 5.72 -9.56
CA PHE A 117 -5.03 6.38 -10.87
C PHE A 117 -5.97 5.77 -11.91
N GLU A 118 -6.19 4.45 -11.92
CA GLU A 118 -7.12 3.81 -12.86
C GLU A 118 -8.59 3.95 -12.44
N LEU A 119 -8.87 4.15 -11.14
CA LEU A 119 -10.24 4.30 -10.63
C LEU A 119 -10.91 5.57 -11.15
N GLY A 120 -10.21 6.71 -11.17
CA GLY A 120 -10.75 7.98 -11.67
C GLY A 120 -11.22 7.92 -13.13
N PRO A 121 -10.34 7.55 -14.10
CA PRO A 121 -10.73 7.26 -15.48
C PRO A 121 -11.85 6.21 -15.60
N GLY A 122 -11.82 5.16 -14.78
CA GLY A 122 -12.85 4.13 -14.74
C GLY A 122 -14.24 4.70 -14.43
N ILE A 123 -14.34 5.53 -13.40
CA ILE A 123 -15.60 6.23 -13.03
C ILE A 123 -16.06 7.12 -14.19
N ARG A 124 -15.14 7.90 -14.79
CA ARG A 124 -15.49 8.79 -15.92
C ARG A 124 -15.95 8.01 -17.16
N HIS A 125 -15.29 6.88 -17.45
CA HIS A 125 -15.67 6.01 -18.56
C HIS A 125 -17.05 5.41 -18.38
N ALA A 126 -17.37 4.94 -17.17
CA ALA A 126 -18.70 4.41 -16.85
C ALA A 126 -19.82 5.42 -17.08
N VAL A 127 -19.54 6.73 -16.89
CA VAL A 127 -20.54 7.82 -17.08
C VAL A 127 -20.64 8.26 -18.53
N LYS A 128 -19.51 8.35 -19.25
CA LYS A 128 -19.44 9.00 -20.57
C LYS A 128 -19.34 8.02 -21.74
N GLY A 129 -19.04 6.76 -21.48
CA GLY A 129 -18.87 5.72 -22.51
C GLY A 129 -17.62 5.82 -23.36
N SER A 130 -16.81 6.88 -23.23
CA SER A 130 -15.59 7.07 -24.02
C SER A 130 -14.42 7.47 -23.15
N LEU A 131 -13.24 6.89 -23.42
CA LEU A 131 -11.96 7.28 -22.82
C LEU A 131 -11.39 8.48 -23.59
N ARG A 132 -11.07 9.55 -22.88
CA ARG A 132 -10.34 10.70 -23.44
C ARG A 132 -8.86 10.39 -23.52
N ASN A 133 -8.11 11.10 -24.37
CA ASN A 133 -6.65 10.95 -24.47
C ASN A 133 -5.94 11.21 -23.14
N HIS A 134 -6.39 12.14 -22.33
CA HIS A 134 -5.91 12.36 -20.97
C HIS A 134 -6.00 11.12 -20.06
N ASP A 135 -7.07 10.33 -20.19
CA ASP A 135 -7.25 9.14 -19.36
C ASP A 135 -6.27 8.05 -19.75
N ARG A 136 -5.89 7.96 -21.04
CA ARG A 136 -4.84 7.07 -21.52
C ARG A 136 -3.46 7.49 -21.03
N LEU A 137 -3.16 8.80 -21.11
CA LEU A 137 -1.89 9.35 -20.62
C LEU A 137 -1.71 9.12 -19.13
N THR A 138 -2.73 9.41 -18.30
CA THR A 138 -2.71 9.16 -16.85
C THR A 138 -2.39 7.70 -16.53
N ARG A 139 -2.92 6.78 -17.32
CA ARG A 139 -2.68 5.36 -17.17
C ARG A 139 -1.24 4.96 -17.50
N TYR A 140 -0.70 5.41 -18.63
CA TYR A 140 0.70 5.12 -19.00
C TYR A 140 1.66 5.71 -17.98
N TRP A 141 1.36 6.91 -17.48
CA TRP A 141 2.12 7.52 -16.41
C TRP A 141 2.09 6.71 -15.11
N ALA A 142 0.92 6.21 -14.70
CA ALA A 142 0.79 5.36 -13.53
C ALA A 142 1.58 4.05 -13.66
N LEU A 143 1.55 3.42 -14.83
CA LEU A 143 2.33 2.20 -15.11
C LEU A 143 3.83 2.47 -15.12
N PHE A 144 4.26 3.58 -15.71
CA PHE A 144 5.66 4.01 -15.69
C PHE A 144 6.15 4.21 -14.24
N LEU A 145 5.40 4.93 -13.42
CA LEU A 145 5.72 5.12 -12.00
C LEU A 145 5.77 3.80 -11.24
N PHE A 146 4.84 2.87 -11.52
CA PHE A 146 4.86 1.54 -10.91
C PHE A 146 6.15 0.80 -11.21
N VAL A 147 6.59 0.78 -12.47
CA VAL A 147 7.84 0.12 -12.88
C VAL A 147 9.05 0.81 -12.24
N ALA A 148 9.10 2.14 -12.24
CA ALA A 148 10.18 2.91 -11.63
C ALA A 148 10.29 2.64 -10.11
N ILE A 149 9.16 2.70 -9.38
CA ILE A 149 9.14 2.43 -7.94
C ILE A 149 9.53 0.97 -7.65
N SER A 150 9.05 0.02 -8.47
CA SER A 150 9.40 -1.39 -8.31
C SER A 150 10.89 -1.64 -8.52
N ALA A 151 11.51 -0.99 -9.51
CA ALA A 151 12.95 -1.08 -9.76
C ALA A 151 13.76 -0.51 -8.59
N LEU A 152 13.36 0.65 -8.04
CA LEU A 152 14.00 1.24 -6.85
C LEU A 152 13.85 0.33 -5.62
N ALA A 153 12.70 -0.28 -5.43
CA ALA A 153 12.44 -1.19 -4.32
C ALA A 153 13.31 -2.47 -4.40
N ILE A 154 13.47 -3.02 -5.61
CA ILE A 154 14.32 -4.20 -5.84
C ILE A 154 15.80 -3.83 -5.64
N ALA A 155 16.25 -2.68 -6.14
CA ALA A 155 17.60 -2.19 -5.93
C ALA A 155 17.90 -1.99 -4.43
N TYR A 156 16.98 -1.36 -3.71
CA TYR A 156 17.07 -1.23 -2.25
C TYR A 156 17.21 -2.59 -1.56
N TYR A 157 16.33 -3.55 -1.90
CA TYR A 157 16.35 -4.87 -1.31
C TYR A 157 17.69 -5.59 -1.57
N GLY A 158 18.21 -5.56 -2.80
CA GLY A 158 19.48 -6.16 -3.15
C GLY A 158 20.65 -5.55 -2.37
N LEU A 159 20.69 -4.23 -2.23
CA LEU A 159 21.72 -3.54 -1.44
C LEU A 159 21.65 -3.88 0.05
N MET A 160 20.45 -4.03 0.62
CA MET A 160 20.30 -4.39 2.03
C MET A 160 20.72 -5.82 2.32
N VAL A 161 20.44 -6.76 1.41
CA VAL A 161 20.93 -8.14 1.50
C VAL A 161 22.44 -8.17 1.40
N ASP A 162 23.03 -7.47 0.42
CA ASP A 162 24.50 -7.38 0.26
C ASP A 162 25.19 -6.78 1.51
N LEU A 163 24.64 -5.69 2.06
CA LEU A 163 25.11 -5.11 3.30
C LEU A 163 25.07 -6.13 4.47
N ASN A 164 23.95 -6.83 4.63
CA ASN A 164 23.79 -7.76 5.73
C ASN A 164 24.75 -8.96 5.60
N GLU A 165 24.87 -9.54 4.41
CA GLU A 165 25.70 -10.72 4.21
C GLU A 165 27.21 -10.43 4.27
N ASN A 166 27.64 -9.33 3.69
CA ASN A 166 29.05 -8.99 3.63
C ASN A 166 29.60 -8.42 4.95
N TYR A 167 28.76 -7.75 5.74
CA TYR A 167 29.22 -7.07 6.96
C TYR A 167 28.80 -7.78 8.25
N SER A 168 27.64 -8.47 8.33
CA SER A 168 27.27 -9.22 9.53
C SER A 168 28.11 -10.47 9.77
N ASN A 169 28.56 -11.14 8.69
CA ASN A 169 29.43 -12.33 8.80
C ASN A 169 30.86 -12.00 9.23
N ARG A 170 31.27 -10.74 9.11
CA ARG A 170 32.62 -10.28 9.44
C ARG A 170 32.71 -9.63 10.82
N LEU A 171 31.62 -9.46 11.54
CA LEU A 171 31.56 -8.91 12.90
C LEU A 171 32.39 -9.70 13.92
N GLY A 172 32.84 -10.91 13.57
CA GLY A 172 33.72 -11.75 14.40
C GLY A 172 35.21 -11.72 14.04
N GLN A 173 35.66 -11.10 12.97
CA GLN A 173 37.00 -11.34 12.43
C GLN A 173 37.88 -10.13 12.08
N VAL A 174 37.39 -8.88 11.97
CA VAL A 174 38.25 -7.79 11.46
C VAL A 174 37.92 -6.41 12.06
N ASP A 175 38.96 -5.59 12.20
CA ASP A 175 38.94 -4.21 12.68
C ASP A 175 37.84 -3.32 12.12
N TRP A 176 36.97 -2.85 12.97
CA TRP A 176 35.83 -1.95 12.70
C TRP A 176 36.22 -0.67 11.92
N PHE A 177 37.50 -0.24 12.04
CA PHE A 177 38.00 0.99 11.43
C PHE A 177 38.25 0.91 9.93
N SER A 178 38.57 -0.27 9.38
CA SER A 178 38.90 -0.42 7.96
C SER A 178 37.67 -0.57 7.06
N PHE A 179 36.53 -1.05 7.58
CA PHE A 179 35.25 -1.24 6.81
C PHE A 179 34.32 -0.03 6.83
N GLY A 180 34.59 0.99 7.65
CA GLY A 180 33.69 2.12 7.85
C GLY A 180 33.29 2.87 6.57
N GLY A 181 34.23 3.04 5.64
CA GLY A 181 34.00 3.87 4.45
C GLY A 181 33.04 3.28 3.42
N GLU A 182 33.14 1.98 3.07
CA GLU A 182 32.28 1.35 2.07
C GLU A 182 30.89 1.03 2.62
N ALA A 183 30.81 0.47 3.82
CA ALA A 183 29.54 0.20 4.48
C ALA A 183 28.73 1.47 4.69
N GLN A 184 29.39 2.56 5.09
CA GLN A 184 28.77 3.86 5.25
C GLN A 184 28.25 4.43 3.94
N LYS A 185 29.02 4.32 2.84
CA LYS A 185 28.57 4.73 1.49
C LYS A 185 27.35 3.93 1.04
N LYS A 186 27.40 2.59 1.15
CA LYS A 186 26.25 1.73 0.78
C LYS A 186 25.02 2.03 1.64
N SER A 187 25.19 2.20 2.96
CA SER A 187 24.10 2.58 3.86
C SER A 187 23.49 3.94 3.50
N LYS A 188 24.32 4.92 3.11
CA LYS A 188 23.84 6.21 2.61
C LYS A 188 23.03 6.04 1.32
N THR A 189 23.53 5.29 0.35
CA THR A 189 22.80 5.01 -0.91
C THR A 189 21.45 4.34 -0.66
N VAL A 190 21.40 3.39 0.27
CA VAL A 190 20.15 2.73 0.68
C VAL A 190 19.14 3.75 1.21
N ARG A 191 19.54 4.64 2.10
CA ARG A 191 18.67 5.69 2.65
C ARG A 191 18.17 6.66 1.58
N GLU A 192 19.05 7.04 0.65
CA GLU A 192 18.71 7.91 -0.48
C GLU A 192 17.69 7.24 -1.43
N LEU A 193 17.84 5.93 -1.71
CA LEU A 193 16.87 5.18 -2.53
C LEU A 193 15.48 5.10 -1.88
N VAL A 194 15.43 4.83 -0.57
CA VAL A 194 14.15 4.81 0.17
C VAL A 194 13.53 6.20 0.16
N ALA A 195 14.31 7.24 0.44
CA ALA A 195 13.81 8.61 0.44
C ALA A 195 13.30 9.04 -0.95
N ALA A 196 14.03 8.75 -2.02
CA ALA A 196 13.59 9.00 -3.39
C ALA A 196 12.25 8.30 -3.71
N THR A 197 12.11 7.05 -3.28
CA THR A 197 10.87 6.29 -3.45
C THR A 197 9.70 6.95 -2.72
N GLN A 198 9.90 7.41 -1.47
CA GLN A 198 8.85 8.08 -0.70
C GLN A 198 8.47 9.45 -1.28
N ILE A 199 9.44 10.20 -1.83
CA ILE A 199 9.20 11.47 -2.54
C ILE A 199 8.31 11.22 -3.78
N ILE A 200 8.63 10.21 -4.59
CA ILE A 200 7.84 9.86 -5.78
C ILE A 200 6.41 9.45 -5.40
N LEU A 201 6.26 8.62 -4.36
CA LEU A 201 4.95 8.18 -3.86
C LEU A 201 4.12 9.35 -3.31
N PHE A 202 4.74 10.30 -2.60
CA PHE A 202 4.08 11.50 -2.11
C PHE A 202 3.62 12.41 -3.23
N ALA A 203 4.47 12.68 -4.22
CA ALA A 203 4.11 13.46 -5.41
C ALA A 203 2.95 12.81 -6.19
N ALA A 204 2.99 11.48 -6.34
CA ALA A 204 1.89 10.72 -6.95
C ALA A 204 0.58 10.83 -6.14
N ALA A 205 0.65 10.83 -4.80
CA ALA A 205 -0.52 10.99 -3.94
C ALA A 205 -1.19 12.36 -4.11
N LEU A 206 -0.40 13.43 -4.25
CA LEU A 206 -0.92 14.77 -4.56
C LEU A 206 -1.65 14.80 -5.92
N MET A 207 -1.07 14.18 -6.95
CA MET A 207 -1.72 14.07 -8.26
C MET A 207 -3.03 13.27 -8.18
N ILE A 208 -3.08 12.18 -7.41
CA ILE A 208 -4.30 11.37 -7.21
C ILE A 208 -5.40 12.20 -6.56
N VAL A 209 -5.09 13.01 -5.54
CA VAL A 209 -6.07 13.92 -4.92
C VAL A 209 -6.60 14.93 -5.93
N GLY A 210 -5.75 15.49 -6.78
CA GLY A 210 -6.16 16.37 -7.88
C GLY A 210 -7.13 15.70 -8.85
N VAL A 211 -6.82 14.46 -9.29
CA VAL A 211 -7.69 13.66 -10.18
C VAL A 211 -9.02 13.32 -9.49
N ALA A 212 -8.98 12.95 -8.21
CA ALA A 212 -10.15 12.62 -7.41
C ALA A 212 -11.05 13.84 -7.20
N GLY A 213 -10.48 14.99 -6.85
CA GLY A 213 -11.20 16.26 -6.70
C GLY A 213 -11.86 16.69 -8.00
N TRP A 214 -11.13 16.59 -9.11
CA TRP A 214 -11.71 16.90 -10.43
C TRP A 214 -12.87 15.95 -10.81
N THR A 215 -12.72 14.66 -10.51
CA THR A 215 -13.80 13.67 -10.74
C THR A 215 -15.01 13.97 -9.86
N TRP A 216 -14.79 14.36 -8.60
CA TRP A 216 -15.83 14.73 -7.66
C TRP A 216 -16.59 16.01 -8.06
N MET A 217 -15.90 17.06 -8.51
CA MET A 217 -16.51 18.31 -8.96
C MET A 217 -17.44 18.11 -10.17
N ARG A 218 -17.14 17.14 -11.04
CA ARG A 218 -17.93 16.84 -12.25
C ARG A 218 -19.08 15.86 -12.03
N ARG A 219 -19.40 15.51 -10.79
CA ARG A 219 -20.53 14.65 -10.45
C ARG A 219 -21.87 15.36 -10.72
N LYS A 220 -22.56 15.01 -11.81
CA LYS A 220 -23.92 15.51 -12.09
C LYS A 220 -25.02 14.49 -11.80
N VAL A 221 -24.67 13.22 -11.51
CA VAL A 221 -25.61 12.10 -11.33
C VAL A 221 -25.47 11.55 -9.90
N SER A 222 -26.58 11.39 -9.19
CA SER A 222 -26.61 11.00 -7.76
C SER A 222 -25.88 9.69 -7.45
N VAL A 223 -26.02 8.66 -8.30
CA VAL A 223 -25.38 7.34 -8.12
C VAL A 223 -23.86 7.44 -8.23
N VAL A 224 -23.36 8.26 -9.17
CA VAL A 224 -21.94 8.52 -9.36
C VAL A 224 -21.37 9.36 -8.22
N GLY A 225 -22.19 10.23 -7.62
CA GLY A 225 -21.80 11.10 -6.52
C GLY A 225 -21.26 10.34 -5.32
N SER A 226 -21.90 9.24 -4.92
CA SER A 226 -21.45 8.42 -3.79
C SER A 226 -20.10 7.74 -4.07
N VAL A 227 -19.88 7.19 -5.27
CA VAL A 227 -18.62 6.55 -5.66
C VAL A 227 -17.49 7.57 -5.79
N ALA A 228 -17.78 8.75 -6.37
CA ALA A 228 -16.79 9.83 -6.47
C ALA A 228 -16.38 10.37 -5.09
N THR A 229 -17.31 10.46 -4.13
CA THR A 229 -17.00 10.85 -2.75
C THR A 229 -16.11 9.78 -2.07
N MET A 230 -16.45 8.49 -2.21
CA MET A 230 -15.62 7.41 -1.68
C MET A 230 -14.21 7.41 -2.30
N TYR A 231 -14.11 7.70 -3.60
CA TYR A 231 -12.83 7.83 -4.27
C TYR A 231 -12.00 9.01 -3.72
N LEU A 232 -12.64 10.15 -3.47
CA LEU A 232 -11.99 11.32 -2.87
C LEU A 232 -11.49 10.99 -1.45
N VAL A 233 -12.31 10.33 -0.63
CA VAL A 233 -11.90 9.88 0.73
C VAL A 233 -10.71 8.92 0.64
N ALA A 234 -10.73 7.94 -0.27
CA ALA A 234 -9.61 7.03 -0.48
C ALA A 234 -8.33 7.77 -0.91
N ALA A 235 -8.45 8.78 -1.77
CA ALA A 235 -7.33 9.61 -2.19
C ALA A 235 -6.73 10.42 -1.01
N PHE A 236 -7.55 10.96 -0.11
CA PHE A 236 -7.08 11.65 1.09
C PHE A 236 -6.41 10.70 2.09
N LEU A 237 -6.96 9.51 2.31
CA LEU A 237 -6.31 8.50 3.17
C LEU A 237 -4.93 8.11 2.61
N ASN A 238 -4.83 7.97 1.29
CA ASN A 238 -3.54 7.74 0.63
C ASN A 238 -2.59 8.91 0.86
N LEU A 239 -3.05 10.15 0.69
CA LEU A 239 -2.23 11.34 0.92
C LEU A 239 -1.71 11.40 2.36
N ILE A 240 -2.56 11.18 3.37
CA ILE A 240 -2.17 11.16 4.78
C ILE A 240 -1.06 10.11 5.01
N SER A 241 -1.26 8.89 4.51
CA SER A 241 -0.27 7.82 4.63
C SER A 241 1.06 8.16 3.96
N GLN A 242 1.03 8.75 2.74
CA GLN A 242 2.25 9.10 2.02
C GLN A 242 2.93 10.35 2.61
N THR A 243 2.17 11.32 3.14
CA THR A 243 2.72 12.46 3.87
C THR A 243 3.51 12.01 5.10
N TRP A 244 2.95 11.06 5.87
CA TRP A 244 3.68 10.48 7.00
C TRP A 244 4.96 9.77 6.56
N ASN A 245 4.90 8.90 5.54
CA ASN A 245 6.07 8.19 5.05
C ASN A 245 7.14 9.14 4.49
N PHE A 246 6.73 10.21 3.81
CA PHE A 246 7.63 11.26 3.32
C PHE A 246 8.29 12.01 4.48
N ALA A 247 7.52 12.47 5.46
CA ALA A 247 8.04 13.16 6.64
C ALA A 247 9.02 12.27 7.41
N TYR A 248 8.68 10.97 7.56
CA TYR A 248 9.56 9.98 8.14
C TYR A 248 10.88 9.85 7.38
N ALA A 249 10.81 9.74 6.05
CA ALA A 249 11.99 9.60 5.20
C ALA A 249 12.90 10.84 5.28
N VAL A 250 12.32 12.04 5.26
CA VAL A 250 13.10 13.28 5.36
C VAL A 250 13.76 13.40 6.73
N LYS A 251 13.00 13.25 7.82
CA LYS A 251 13.52 13.49 9.16
C LYS A 251 14.52 12.43 9.63
N TRP A 252 14.21 11.15 9.45
CA TRP A 252 15.00 10.06 10.06
C TRP A 252 15.93 9.33 9.08
N LEU A 253 15.71 9.43 7.77
CA LEU A 253 16.60 8.79 6.80
C LEU A 253 17.60 9.78 6.17
N LEU A 254 17.18 11.01 5.86
CA LEU A 254 18.06 11.99 5.21
C LEU A 254 18.79 12.86 6.21
N LEU A 255 18.08 13.45 7.19
CA LEU A 255 18.70 14.40 8.12
C LEU A 255 19.44 13.70 9.26
N VAL A 256 19.06 12.47 9.65
CA VAL A 256 19.75 11.63 10.68
C VAL A 256 19.98 12.35 12.02
N ASP A 257 19.17 13.36 12.32
CA ASP A 257 19.43 14.31 13.39
C ASP A 257 19.12 13.81 14.81
N GLU A 258 18.31 12.75 14.95
CA GLU A 258 17.87 12.26 16.26
C GLU A 258 17.66 10.74 16.29
N LEU A 259 17.94 10.14 17.44
CA LEU A 259 17.51 8.78 17.76
C LEU A 259 15.98 8.67 17.63
N GLN A 260 15.53 7.69 16.90
CA GLN A 260 14.12 7.47 16.64
C GLN A 260 13.38 7.15 17.96
N ARG A 261 12.50 8.05 18.40
CA ARG A 261 11.72 7.86 19.63
C ARG A 261 10.72 6.71 19.47
N PRO A 262 10.50 5.86 20.47
CA PRO A 262 9.65 4.67 20.37
C PRO A 262 8.21 4.93 19.92
N TRP A 263 7.59 6.07 20.27
CA TRP A 263 6.23 6.43 19.86
C TRP A 263 6.06 6.60 18.34
N VAL A 264 7.15 6.85 17.60
CA VAL A 264 7.14 6.98 16.13
C VAL A 264 6.63 5.70 15.47
N PHE A 265 6.94 4.52 16.05
CA PHE A 265 6.43 3.24 15.56
C PHE A 265 4.93 3.13 15.66
N VAL A 266 4.31 3.65 16.71
CA VAL A 266 2.84 3.66 16.87
C VAL A 266 2.20 4.58 15.84
N LEU A 267 2.77 5.76 15.59
CA LEU A 267 2.30 6.63 14.50
C LEU A 267 2.48 5.97 13.13
N GLN A 268 3.57 5.23 12.92
CA GLN A 268 3.77 4.44 11.70
C GLN A 268 2.67 3.36 11.54
N ALA A 269 2.26 2.71 12.64
CA ALA A 269 1.14 1.77 12.60
C ALA A 269 -0.16 2.46 12.18
N ILE A 270 -0.49 3.58 12.80
CA ILE A 270 -1.76 4.28 12.58
C ILE A 270 -1.76 4.96 11.20
N LEU A 271 -0.80 5.83 10.92
CA LEU A 271 -0.77 6.66 9.71
C LEU A 271 -0.27 5.89 8.48
N GLY A 272 0.64 4.94 8.67
CA GLY A 272 1.16 4.10 7.57
C GLY A 272 0.26 2.91 7.25
N TRP A 273 0.01 2.05 8.24
CA TRP A 273 -0.65 0.75 7.99
C TRP A 273 -2.17 0.84 8.02
N TRP A 274 -2.77 1.45 9.04
CA TRP A 274 -4.21 1.53 9.19
C TRP A 274 -4.86 2.38 8.10
N MET A 275 -4.28 3.55 7.76
CA MET A 275 -4.81 4.41 6.68
C MET A 275 -4.81 3.68 5.35
N ARG A 276 -3.78 2.89 5.07
CA ARG A 276 -3.73 2.07 3.85
C ARG A 276 -4.74 0.93 3.88
N GLY A 277 -4.91 0.24 5.01
CA GLY A 277 -5.95 -0.78 5.19
C GLY A 277 -7.35 -0.24 4.93
N LEU A 278 -7.70 0.89 5.54
CA LEU A 278 -8.99 1.57 5.34
C LEU A 278 -9.20 1.98 3.88
N LEU A 279 -8.18 2.52 3.21
CA LEU A 279 -8.23 2.87 1.80
C LEU A 279 -8.57 1.66 0.94
N LEU A 280 -7.91 0.52 1.16
CA LEU A 280 -8.16 -0.71 0.42
C LEU A 280 -9.58 -1.24 0.66
N ILE A 281 -10.08 -1.18 1.90
CA ILE A 281 -11.47 -1.53 2.24
C ILE A 281 -12.46 -0.64 1.48
N ILE A 282 -12.22 0.67 1.43
CA ILE A 282 -13.05 1.60 0.62
C ILE A 282 -12.99 1.22 -0.86
N GLY A 283 -11.81 0.89 -1.38
CA GLY A 283 -11.64 0.37 -2.74
C GLY A 283 -12.49 -0.87 -3.02
N TYR A 284 -12.52 -1.83 -2.08
CA TYR A 284 -13.39 -3.00 -2.16
C TYR A 284 -14.88 -2.62 -2.14
N LEU A 285 -15.29 -1.70 -1.27
CA LEU A 285 -16.68 -1.23 -1.22
C LEU A 285 -17.11 -0.56 -2.51
N ILE A 286 -16.25 0.23 -3.14
CA ILE A 286 -16.47 0.79 -4.47
C ILE A 286 -16.64 -0.33 -5.50
N ALA A 287 -15.77 -1.33 -5.49
CA ALA A 287 -15.83 -2.46 -6.40
C ALA A 287 -17.10 -3.30 -6.23
N LYS A 288 -17.56 -3.52 -4.99
CA LYS A 288 -18.77 -4.30 -4.66
C LYS A 288 -20.06 -3.58 -5.03
N ARG A 289 -20.15 -2.25 -4.79
CA ARG A 289 -21.33 -1.46 -5.16
C ARG A 289 -21.61 -1.49 -6.66
N SER A 290 -20.58 -1.67 -7.45
CA SER A 290 -20.65 -1.71 -8.89
C SER A 290 -21.34 -2.96 -9.46
N THR A 291 -21.55 -4.02 -8.67
CA THR A 291 -22.12 -5.30 -9.13
C THR A 291 -23.62 -5.42 -8.89
N ARG A 292 -24.22 -4.52 -8.10
CA ARG A 292 -25.67 -4.53 -7.85
C ARG A 292 -26.42 -3.82 -8.97
N ARG A 293 -27.65 -4.29 -9.30
CA ARG A 293 -28.56 -3.63 -10.25
C ARG A 293 -28.72 -2.17 -9.86
N GLY A 294 -28.45 -1.24 -10.80
CA GLY A 294 -28.47 0.21 -10.56
C GLY A 294 -27.14 0.82 -10.10
N GLY A 295 -26.04 0.04 -9.99
CA GLY A 295 -24.68 0.58 -9.72
C GLY A 295 -24.09 1.33 -10.93
N VAL A 296 -23.08 2.17 -10.69
CA VAL A 296 -22.40 2.98 -11.73
C VAL A 296 -21.93 2.15 -12.93
N TRP A 297 -21.59 0.87 -12.69
CA TRP A 297 -21.03 -0.04 -13.68
C TRP A 297 -22.09 -0.89 -14.41
N SER A 298 -23.36 -0.76 -14.05
CA SER A 298 -24.48 -1.49 -14.66
C SER A 298 -25.30 -0.65 -15.62
N VAL A 299 -24.97 0.63 -15.77
CA VAL A 299 -25.67 1.52 -16.71
C VAL A 299 -25.15 1.19 -18.12
N PRO A 300 -26.01 0.67 -19.02
CA PRO A 300 -25.64 0.55 -20.42
C PRO A 300 -25.34 1.95 -20.95
N VAL A 301 -24.19 2.11 -21.58
CA VAL A 301 -23.83 3.36 -22.23
C VAL A 301 -24.79 3.55 -23.40
N VAL A 302 -25.76 4.41 -23.21
CA VAL A 302 -26.62 4.84 -24.32
C VAL A 302 -25.77 5.72 -25.22
N HIS A 303 -25.24 5.15 -26.29
CA HIS A 303 -24.62 5.92 -27.35
C HIS A 303 -25.70 6.85 -27.93
N LYS A 304 -25.58 8.15 -27.69
CA LYS A 304 -26.33 9.15 -28.39
C LYS A 304 -26.03 9.00 -29.88
N GLY A 305 -26.94 8.40 -30.65
CA GLY A 305 -26.82 8.21 -32.10
C GLY A 305 -26.88 6.77 -32.61
N ALA A 306 -26.81 5.75 -31.76
CA ALA A 306 -27.19 4.41 -32.17
C ALA A 306 -28.72 4.31 -32.04
N ALA A 307 -29.43 4.07 -33.14
CA ALA A 307 -30.83 3.63 -33.11
C ALA A 307 -30.95 2.52 -32.07
N VAL A 308 -31.90 2.65 -31.14
CA VAL A 308 -32.18 1.67 -30.11
C VAL A 308 -32.28 0.29 -30.79
N PRO A 309 -31.32 -0.62 -30.64
CA PRO A 309 -31.55 -1.98 -31.07
C PRO A 309 -32.65 -2.49 -30.15
N GLU A 310 -33.67 -3.05 -30.74
CA GLU A 310 -34.83 -3.65 -30.06
C GLU A 310 -34.36 -4.53 -28.88
N ALA A 311 -34.25 -3.96 -27.70
CA ALA A 311 -33.91 -4.64 -26.45
C ALA A 311 -35.08 -5.50 -25.94
N SER A 312 -36.12 -5.71 -26.75
CA SER A 312 -37.30 -6.50 -26.36
C SER A 312 -37.15 -8.01 -26.62
N ARG A 313 -36.10 -8.47 -27.28
CA ARG A 313 -35.94 -9.92 -27.59
C ARG A 313 -35.07 -10.72 -26.64
N TYR A 314 -34.34 -10.10 -25.69
CA TYR A 314 -33.43 -10.84 -24.80
C TYR A 314 -33.96 -11.06 -23.38
N ASP A 315 -35.16 -10.57 -23.04
CA ASP A 315 -35.73 -10.74 -21.69
C ASP A 315 -36.46 -12.10 -21.50
N GLY A 316 -36.61 -12.88 -22.57
CA GLY A 316 -37.28 -14.19 -22.52
C GLY A 316 -36.39 -15.36 -22.03
N ASP A 317 -35.10 -15.35 -22.35
CA ASP A 317 -34.25 -16.55 -22.14
C ASP A 317 -33.56 -16.61 -20.77
N TYR A 318 -33.49 -15.50 -20.04
CA TYR A 318 -32.83 -15.50 -18.71
C TYR A 318 -33.76 -15.90 -17.54
N ARG A 319 -35.08 -16.02 -17.76
CA ARG A 319 -36.02 -16.44 -16.70
C ARG A 319 -36.11 -17.95 -16.48
N MET A 320 -35.65 -18.78 -17.43
CA MET A 320 -35.79 -20.24 -17.32
C MET A 320 -34.61 -20.95 -16.66
N SER A 321 -33.47 -20.29 -16.38
CA SER A 321 -32.29 -20.97 -15.78
C SER A 321 -32.14 -20.76 -14.26
N GLN A 322 -33.10 -20.09 -13.59
CA GLN A 322 -33.03 -19.85 -12.13
C GLN A 322 -34.06 -20.64 -11.29
N SER A 323 -34.82 -21.56 -11.89
CA SER A 323 -35.83 -22.33 -11.12
C SER A 323 -35.42 -23.79 -10.81
N THR A 324 -34.17 -24.17 -10.99
CA THR A 324 -33.67 -25.49 -10.58
C THR A 324 -32.28 -25.36 -10.01
N TYR A 325 -32.18 -25.02 -8.71
CA TYR A 325 -31.26 -25.55 -7.69
C TYR A 325 -31.47 -24.79 -6.38
#